data_6cbc66c729e1813ad25ab86d3f422676
#
_entry.id   6cbc66c729e1813ad25ab86d3f422676
#
_cell.length_a   1.000
_cell.length_b   1.000
_cell.length_c   1.000
_cell.angle_alpha   90.00
_cell.angle_beta   90.00
_cell.angle_gamma   90.00
#
_symmetry.space_group_name_H-M   'P 1'
#
loop_
_entity.id
_entity.type
_entity.pdbx_description
1 polymer ?
#
loop_
_entity_poly.entity_id
_entity_poly.type
_entity_poly.pdbx_seq_one_letter_code
_entity_poly.pdbx_strand_id
1 'polypeptide(L)'
;ESEAETGRSVGKAPAFVVDLKAGIRWLRHNKAQLPGDTERIITNGTSAGGALSALAGASGNSPKYTAELAEIGALEERDDVFAASCFCPIHNLENADTAYEWMFCGCDDFSTLRMSVKDGKVVQKGTTGTQTEQQKQISRELKALFPAYLNSLGLKDAAGHPLTLDENGNGSFLEAVKAAMLQSAQRELDTHHTAQKLSMLAVKGSEVEQQPYLTIKDGRVTALDWDGFRAAIKRMKTAPAFDALDMMSPENEEFGTESIERRHFTAYSQAHDTAGGSLAEPELIAKMNPLTFIGKADT
;
A
#
# COMPACT_ATOMS: atom_id res chain seq x y z
N GLU A 1 -17.93 4.10 -3.54
CA GLU A 1 -19.36 4.09 -3.89
C GLU A 1 -19.61 5.29 -4.78
N SER A 2 -19.80 5.01 -6.05
CA SER A 2 -20.20 6.03 -6.99
C SER A 2 -21.71 6.17 -6.99
N GLU A 3 -22.16 7.39 -7.01
CA GLU A 3 -23.42 7.78 -7.54
C GLU A 3 -24.64 7.14 -7.02
N ALA A 4 -25.27 7.66 -6.20
CA ALA A 4 -26.55 7.27 -6.35
C ALA A 4 -27.45 8.36 -6.75
N GLU A 5 -28.26 8.79 -6.05
CA GLU A 5 -29.43 9.56 -6.38
C GLU A 5 -29.14 11.03 -6.71
N THR A 6 -27.91 11.51 -6.56
CA THR A 6 -27.56 12.92 -6.75
C THR A 6 -26.71 13.23 -7.98
N GLY A 7 -26.21 12.20 -8.68
CA GLY A 7 -25.28 12.37 -9.81
C GLY A 7 -23.89 12.91 -9.42
N ARG A 8 -23.55 12.86 -8.13
CA ARG A 8 -22.26 13.29 -7.61
C ARG A 8 -21.40 12.08 -7.25
N SER A 9 -20.13 12.14 -7.59
CA SER A 9 -19.17 11.16 -7.11
C SER A 9 -18.99 11.31 -5.59
N VAL A 10 -19.15 10.22 -4.86
CA VAL A 10 -18.96 10.16 -3.39
C VAL A 10 -17.80 9.24 -3.03
N GLY A 11 -17.32 9.31 -1.81
CA GLY A 11 -16.26 8.43 -1.31
C GLY A 11 -14.87 8.74 -1.87
N LYS A 12 -14.65 9.92 -2.42
CA LYS A 12 -13.32 10.39 -2.84
C LYS A 12 -12.45 10.74 -1.63
N ALA A 13 -11.14 10.75 -1.81
CA ALA A 13 -10.22 11.22 -0.78
C ALA A 13 -10.55 12.66 -0.38
N PRO A 14 -10.56 13.02 0.92
CA PRO A 14 -10.27 12.19 2.09
C PRO A 14 -11.51 11.60 2.77
N ALA A 15 -12.69 11.57 2.14
CA ALA A 15 -13.98 11.25 2.77
C ALA A 15 -13.96 9.95 3.57
N PHE A 16 -13.37 8.88 3.05
CA PHE A 16 -13.39 7.57 3.74
C PHE A 16 -12.56 7.55 5.04
N VAL A 17 -11.48 8.32 5.17
CA VAL A 17 -10.78 8.45 6.46
C VAL A 17 -11.52 9.37 7.41
N VAL A 18 -12.18 10.40 6.88
CA VAL A 18 -13.04 11.31 7.65
C VAL A 18 -14.22 10.56 8.24
N ASP A 19 -14.89 9.72 7.45
CA ASP A 19 -15.99 8.86 7.90
C ASP A 19 -15.54 7.88 9.00
N LEU A 20 -14.36 7.26 8.84
CA LEU A 20 -13.81 6.38 9.87
C LEU A 20 -13.53 7.14 11.16
N LYS A 21 -12.96 8.33 11.09
CA LYS A 21 -12.72 9.20 12.26
C LYS A 21 -14.04 9.61 12.94
N ALA A 22 -15.04 9.97 12.14
CA ALA A 22 -16.37 10.29 12.66
C ALA A 22 -17.01 9.08 13.36
N GLY A 23 -16.85 7.87 12.81
CA GLY A 23 -17.28 6.62 13.43
C GLY A 23 -16.59 6.37 14.78
N ILE A 24 -15.26 6.60 14.87
CA ILE A 24 -14.50 6.47 16.13
C ILE A 24 -15.02 7.48 17.18
N ARG A 25 -15.25 8.73 16.78
CA ARG A 25 -15.84 9.76 17.64
C ARG A 25 -17.22 9.38 18.16
N TRP A 26 -18.05 8.82 17.26
CA TRP A 26 -19.38 8.35 17.63
C TRP A 26 -19.34 7.20 18.65
N LEU A 27 -18.44 6.24 18.48
CA LEU A 27 -18.25 5.13 19.44
C LEU A 27 -17.89 5.65 20.82
N ARG A 28 -16.99 6.60 20.93
CA ARG A 28 -16.58 7.21 22.21
C ARG A 28 -17.69 8.00 22.88
N HIS A 29 -18.42 8.79 22.09
CA HIS A 29 -19.55 9.57 22.61
C HIS A 29 -20.64 8.66 23.19
N ASN A 30 -20.89 7.52 22.56
CA ASN A 30 -21.94 6.58 22.97
C ASN A 30 -21.41 5.43 23.85
N LYS A 31 -20.25 5.55 24.46
CA LYS A 31 -19.56 4.48 25.23
C LYS A 31 -20.42 3.85 26.32
N ALA A 32 -21.33 4.58 26.94
CA ALA A 32 -22.23 4.06 27.97
C ALA A 32 -23.32 3.11 27.42
N GLN A 33 -23.56 3.12 26.12
CA GLN A 33 -24.61 2.33 25.45
C GLN A 33 -24.03 1.15 24.65
N LEU A 34 -22.70 1.06 24.52
CA LEU A 34 -22.03 0.09 23.68
C LEU A 34 -21.25 -0.94 24.53
N PRO A 35 -21.22 -2.20 24.11
CA PRO A 35 -20.34 -3.19 24.71
C PRO A 35 -18.90 -2.91 24.30
N GLY A 36 -17.96 -3.20 25.19
CA GLY A 36 -16.53 -3.07 24.91
C GLY A 36 -15.90 -1.83 25.52
N ASP A 37 -14.62 -1.67 25.28
CA ASP A 37 -13.79 -0.57 25.80
C ASP A 37 -13.42 0.40 24.68
N THR A 38 -14.06 1.55 24.65
CA THR A 38 -13.83 2.58 23.63
C THR A 38 -12.47 3.29 23.77
N GLU A 39 -11.73 3.03 24.84
CA GLU A 39 -10.32 3.45 24.98
C GLU A 39 -9.37 2.52 24.23
N ARG A 40 -9.83 1.32 23.87
CA ARG A 40 -9.04 0.29 23.17
C ARG A 40 -9.58 -0.01 21.78
N ILE A 41 -9.95 1.03 21.04
CA ILE A 41 -10.35 0.88 19.63
C ILE A 41 -9.13 0.44 18.83
N ILE A 42 -9.28 -0.65 18.09
CA ILE A 42 -8.25 -1.19 17.20
C ILE A 42 -8.80 -1.14 15.77
N THR A 43 -8.07 -0.48 14.89
CA THR A 43 -8.36 -0.57 13.45
C THR A 43 -7.64 -1.78 12.86
N ASN A 44 -8.28 -2.45 11.91
CA ASN A 44 -7.72 -3.61 11.23
C ASN A 44 -8.09 -3.58 9.76
N GLY A 45 -7.13 -3.87 8.90
CA GLY A 45 -7.39 -3.89 7.46
C GLY A 45 -6.29 -4.52 6.63
N THR A 46 -6.66 -4.92 5.41
CA THR A 46 -5.77 -5.53 4.43
C THR A 46 -5.77 -4.71 3.16
N SER A 47 -4.61 -4.54 2.49
CA SER A 47 -4.46 -3.82 1.23
C SER A 47 -4.88 -2.35 1.38
N ALA A 48 -5.88 -1.86 0.66
CA ALA A 48 -6.45 -0.51 0.84
C ALA A 48 -7.00 -0.31 2.26
N GLY A 49 -7.66 -1.32 2.84
CA GLY A 49 -8.10 -1.29 4.25
C GLY A 49 -6.93 -1.25 5.23
N GLY A 50 -5.79 -1.87 4.89
CA GLY A 50 -4.54 -1.76 5.63
C GLY A 50 -3.98 -0.34 5.61
N ALA A 51 -4.03 0.32 4.46
CA ALA A 51 -3.64 1.73 4.32
C ALA A 51 -4.54 2.66 5.14
N LEU A 52 -5.86 2.46 5.07
CA LEU A 52 -6.81 3.23 5.88
C LEU A 52 -6.60 3.01 7.37
N SER A 53 -6.31 1.77 7.79
CA SER A 53 -5.96 1.44 9.18
C SER A 53 -4.68 2.15 9.64
N ALA A 54 -3.63 2.15 8.79
CA ALA A 54 -2.38 2.85 9.05
C ALA A 54 -2.59 4.37 9.16
N LEU A 55 -3.41 4.94 8.26
CA LEU A 55 -3.72 6.35 8.24
C LEU A 55 -4.50 6.77 9.49
N ALA A 56 -5.51 5.99 9.91
CA ALA A 56 -6.25 6.22 11.14
C ALA A 56 -5.33 6.17 12.37
N GLY A 57 -4.42 5.19 12.42
CA GLY A 57 -3.45 5.07 13.50
C GLY A 57 -2.45 6.21 13.59
N ALA A 58 -1.97 6.68 12.44
CA ALA A 58 -0.96 7.74 12.37
C ALA A 58 -1.53 9.15 12.54
N SER A 59 -2.80 9.37 12.17
CA SER A 59 -3.42 10.70 12.10
C SER A 59 -4.43 10.99 13.21
N GLY A 60 -4.39 10.24 14.32
CA GLY A 60 -5.31 10.46 15.46
C GLY A 60 -5.29 11.90 15.93
N ASN A 61 -6.47 12.49 16.10
CA ASN A 61 -6.69 13.87 16.54
C ASN A 61 -6.01 14.96 15.68
N SER A 62 -5.57 14.62 14.47
CA SER A 62 -4.86 15.57 13.62
C SER A 62 -5.77 16.73 13.20
N PRO A 63 -5.33 18.00 13.36
CA PRO A 63 -6.10 19.17 12.95
C PRO A 63 -6.31 19.26 11.44
N LYS A 64 -5.57 18.50 10.65
CA LYS A 64 -5.69 18.49 9.18
C LYS A 64 -7.06 18.03 8.68
N TYR A 65 -7.86 17.34 9.50
CA TYR A 65 -9.20 16.85 9.14
C TYR A 65 -10.33 17.63 9.82
N THR A 66 -10.01 18.69 10.55
CA THR A 66 -11.02 19.45 11.34
C THR A 66 -12.13 20.02 10.46
N ALA A 67 -11.79 20.56 9.31
CA ALA A 67 -12.77 21.15 8.40
C ALA A 67 -13.75 20.12 7.85
N GLU A 68 -13.24 19.01 7.34
CA GLU A 68 -14.05 17.92 6.77
C GLU A 68 -14.90 17.23 7.84
N LEU A 69 -14.36 17.04 9.05
CA LEU A 69 -15.12 16.48 10.16
C LEU A 69 -16.27 17.40 10.61
N ALA A 70 -16.04 18.71 10.61
CA ALA A 70 -17.08 19.70 10.90
C ALA A 70 -18.17 19.73 9.81
N GLU A 71 -17.77 19.63 8.54
CA GLU A 71 -18.67 19.62 7.38
C GLU A 71 -19.68 18.46 7.44
N ILE A 72 -19.22 17.27 7.84
CA ILE A 72 -20.11 16.10 7.99
C ILE A 72 -20.84 16.05 9.34
N GLY A 73 -20.66 17.05 10.20
CA GLY A 73 -21.29 17.12 11.53
C GLY A 73 -20.76 16.06 12.51
N ALA A 74 -19.49 15.69 12.40
CA ALA A 74 -18.87 14.75 13.34
C ALA A 74 -18.87 15.29 14.76
N LEU A 75 -19.07 14.39 15.74
CA LEU A 75 -19.11 14.75 17.14
C LEU A 75 -17.75 15.29 17.63
N GLU A 76 -17.80 16.21 18.61
CA GLU A 76 -16.59 16.72 19.25
C GLU A 76 -16.05 15.73 20.29
N GLU A 77 -15.33 14.75 19.80
CA GLU A 77 -14.63 13.70 20.54
C GLU A 77 -13.27 13.48 19.92
N ARG A 78 -12.38 12.78 20.60
CA ARG A 78 -11.09 12.37 20.03
C ARG A 78 -11.25 11.19 19.08
N ASP A 79 -10.39 11.10 18.05
CA ASP A 79 -10.42 10.04 17.01
C ASP A 79 -9.12 9.24 16.90
N ASP A 80 -8.21 9.36 17.88
CA ASP A 80 -7.06 8.46 17.98
C ASP A 80 -7.49 7.02 18.28
N VAL A 81 -6.67 6.06 17.90
CA VAL A 81 -6.92 4.65 18.16
C VAL A 81 -5.84 4.04 19.04
N PHE A 82 -6.19 3.00 19.78
CA PHE A 82 -5.25 2.29 20.65
C PHE A 82 -4.18 1.55 19.86
N ALA A 83 -4.55 0.93 18.73
CA ALA A 83 -3.64 0.24 17.84
C ALA A 83 -4.19 0.17 16.43
N ALA A 84 -3.31 0.04 15.44
CA ALA A 84 -3.64 -0.22 14.05
C ALA A 84 -2.98 -1.52 13.61
N SER A 85 -3.77 -2.45 13.08
CA SER A 85 -3.31 -3.71 12.52
C SER A 85 -3.38 -3.62 11.00
N CYS A 86 -2.22 -3.49 10.35
CA CYS A 86 -2.11 -3.16 8.93
C CYS A 86 -1.50 -4.34 8.17
N PHE A 87 -2.32 -5.04 7.39
CA PHE A 87 -1.85 -6.15 6.56
C PHE A 87 -1.61 -5.67 5.13
N CYS A 88 -0.38 -5.86 4.63
CA CYS A 88 0.07 -5.41 3.29
C CYS A 88 -0.53 -4.05 2.88
N PRO A 89 -0.35 -2.99 3.67
CA PRO A 89 -0.99 -1.69 3.43
C PRO A 89 -0.50 -1.07 2.13
N ILE A 90 -1.43 -0.64 1.27
CA ILE A 90 -1.11 0.16 0.07
C ILE A 90 -1.20 1.63 0.47
N HIS A 91 -0.15 2.15 1.01
CA HIS A 91 -0.06 3.53 1.49
C HIS A 91 1.07 4.29 0.76
N ASN A 92 1.18 5.60 1.01
CA ASN A 92 2.21 6.43 0.39
C ASN A 92 2.15 6.34 -1.15
N LEU A 93 0.95 6.52 -1.68
CA LEU A 93 0.63 6.32 -3.09
C LEU A 93 1.49 7.16 -4.02
N GLU A 94 1.89 8.37 -3.61
CA GLU A 94 2.79 9.25 -4.36
C GLU A 94 4.17 8.63 -4.69
N ASN A 95 4.59 7.61 -3.91
CA ASN A 95 5.85 6.89 -4.11
C ASN A 95 5.64 5.39 -4.37
N ALA A 96 4.40 4.92 -4.42
CA ALA A 96 4.09 3.49 -4.54
C ALA A 96 4.54 2.91 -5.89
N ASP A 97 4.38 3.66 -6.99
CA ASP A 97 4.84 3.23 -8.30
C ASP A 97 6.36 3.05 -8.36
N THR A 98 7.12 3.98 -7.80
CA THR A 98 8.58 3.92 -7.79
C THR A 98 9.07 2.75 -6.93
N ALA A 99 8.44 2.51 -5.77
CA ALA A 99 8.74 1.39 -4.89
C ALA A 99 8.39 0.05 -5.55
N TYR A 100 7.25 -0.02 -6.24
CA TYR A 100 6.84 -1.21 -6.96
C TYR A 100 7.81 -1.56 -8.10
N GLU A 101 8.23 -0.55 -8.85
CA GLU A 101 9.18 -0.77 -9.94
C GLU A 101 10.61 -1.01 -9.44
N TRP A 102 11.03 -0.50 -8.28
CA TRP A 102 12.26 -0.95 -7.63
C TRP A 102 12.24 -2.46 -7.38
N MET A 103 11.11 -2.99 -6.95
CA MET A 103 10.93 -4.42 -6.70
C MET A 103 10.86 -5.23 -7.99
N PHE A 104 10.07 -4.79 -8.99
CA PHE A 104 9.65 -5.64 -10.12
C PHE A 104 10.22 -5.25 -11.49
N CYS A 105 11.00 -4.18 -11.61
CA CYS A 105 11.64 -3.83 -12.89
C CYS A 105 12.51 -4.98 -13.38
N GLY A 106 12.32 -5.38 -14.64
CA GLY A 106 12.93 -6.55 -15.26
C GLY A 106 12.13 -7.86 -15.10
N CYS A 107 11.05 -7.87 -14.29
CA CYS A 107 10.06 -8.93 -14.31
C CYS A 107 8.93 -8.49 -15.26
N ASP A 108 9.00 -8.88 -16.52
CA ASP A 108 8.11 -8.34 -17.55
C ASP A 108 6.76 -9.06 -17.62
N ASP A 109 6.71 -10.32 -17.22
CA ASP A 109 5.45 -11.06 -17.18
C ASP A 109 4.61 -10.68 -15.97
N PHE A 110 3.32 -10.47 -16.20
CA PHE A 110 2.38 -10.11 -15.15
C PHE A 110 1.21 -11.09 -15.05
N SER A 111 0.65 -11.16 -13.84
CA SER A 111 -0.58 -11.90 -13.56
C SER A 111 -1.49 -11.05 -12.67
N THR A 112 -2.45 -10.38 -13.28
CA THR A 112 -3.42 -9.56 -12.56
C THR A 112 -4.61 -10.40 -12.09
N LEU A 113 -5.16 -10.04 -10.93
CA LEU A 113 -6.42 -10.56 -10.44
C LEU A 113 -7.35 -9.38 -10.15
N ARG A 114 -8.39 -9.21 -10.95
CA ARG A 114 -9.44 -8.22 -10.68
C ARG A 114 -10.60 -8.91 -9.98
N MET A 115 -11.04 -8.32 -8.89
CA MET A 115 -12.28 -8.70 -8.20
C MET A 115 -13.37 -7.68 -8.56
N SER A 116 -14.55 -8.17 -8.89
CA SER A 116 -15.74 -7.35 -9.10
C SER A 116 -16.93 -8.01 -8.44
N VAL A 117 -17.93 -7.21 -8.07
CA VAL A 117 -19.20 -7.74 -7.59
C VAL A 117 -20.18 -7.72 -8.75
N LYS A 118 -20.69 -8.90 -9.11
CA LYS A 118 -21.74 -9.04 -10.11
C LYS A 118 -22.89 -9.84 -9.50
N ASP A 119 -24.09 -9.28 -9.54
CA ASP A 119 -25.29 -9.89 -8.97
C ASP A 119 -25.12 -10.34 -7.50
N GLY A 120 -24.47 -9.48 -6.69
CA GLY A 120 -24.17 -9.74 -5.27
C GLY A 120 -23.10 -10.80 -5.01
N LYS A 121 -22.43 -11.32 -6.04
CA LYS A 121 -21.38 -12.32 -5.94
C LYS A 121 -20.03 -11.73 -6.33
N VAL A 122 -18.99 -12.05 -5.59
CA VAL A 122 -17.62 -11.70 -5.94
C VAL A 122 -17.18 -12.55 -7.13
N VAL A 123 -16.89 -11.90 -8.24
CA VAL A 123 -16.32 -12.51 -9.45
C VAL A 123 -14.85 -12.13 -9.55
N GLN A 124 -14.00 -13.13 -9.70
CA GLN A 124 -12.56 -12.94 -9.90
C GLN A 124 -12.21 -13.19 -11.37
N LYS A 125 -11.52 -12.24 -12.00
CA LYS A 125 -11.00 -12.39 -13.37
C LYS A 125 -9.49 -12.20 -13.35
N GLY A 126 -8.76 -13.26 -13.68
CA GLY A 126 -7.31 -13.22 -13.89
C GLY A 126 -7.00 -12.85 -15.34
N THR A 127 -5.95 -12.05 -15.53
CA THR A 127 -5.36 -11.73 -16.83
C THR A 127 -3.85 -11.88 -16.71
N THR A 128 -3.24 -12.62 -17.62
CA THR A 128 -1.79 -12.77 -17.73
C THR A 128 -1.30 -12.14 -19.01
N GLY A 129 -0.07 -11.66 -19.00
CA GLY A 129 0.55 -11.07 -20.18
C GLY A 129 2.00 -10.69 -19.93
N THR A 130 2.60 -10.06 -20.93
CA THR A 130 3.95 -9.49 -20.85
C THR A 130 3.85 -7.97 -21.09
N GLN A 131 4.61 -7.17 -20.36
CA GLN A 131 4.66 -5.72 -20.55
C GLN A 131 5.08 -5.34 -21.96
N THR A 132 4.47 -4.30 -22.52
CA THR A 132 4.90 -3.67 -23.76
C THR A 132 6.27 -2.98 -23.58
N GLU A 133 6.96 -2.68 -24.66
CA GLU A 133 8.25 -1.96 -24.60
C GLU A 133 8.10 -0.57 -23.94
N GLN A 134 6.98 0.10 -24.15
CA GLN A 134 6.67 1.35 -23.46
C GLN A 134 6.53 1.15 -21.95
N GLN A 135 5.81 0.13 -21.50
CA GLN A 135 5.66 -0.19 -20.08
C GLN A 135 7.00 -0.58 -19.44
N LYS A 136 7.85 -1.29 -20.16
CA LYS A 136 9.21 -1.60 -19.70
C LYS A 136 10.06 -0.36 -19.55
N GLN A 137 9.91 0.62 -20.43
CA GLN A 137 10.62 1.90 -20.34
C GLN A 137 10.14 2.68 -19.11
N ILE A 138 8.83 2.81 -18.91
CA ILE A 138 8.21 3.41 -17.74
C ILE A 138 8.71 2.74 -16.45
N SER A 139 8.76 1.41 -16.44
CA SER A 139 9.28 0.62 -15.32
C SER A 139 10.73 1.00 -14.95
N ARG A 140 11.60 1.16 -15.94
CA ARG A 140 13.00 1.60 -15.72
C ARG A 140 13.08 3.01 -15.15
N GLU A 141 12.28 3.93 -15.68
CA GLU A 141 12.25 5.33 -15.24
C GLU A 141 11.74 5.47 -13.80
N LEU A 142 10.64 4.78 -13.47
CA LEU A 142 10.09 4.77 -12.12
C LEU A 142 11.05 4.12 -11.11
N LYS A 143 11.68 2.99 -11.48
CA LYS A 143 12.72 2.37 -10.64
C LYS A 143 13.83 3.34 -10.30
N ALA A 144 14.28 4.14 -11.26
CA ALA A 144 15.40 5.09 -11.08
C ALA A 144 15.07 6.21 -10.08
N LEU A 145 13.80 6.51 -9.84
CA LEU A 145 13.37 7.54 -8.89
C LEU A 145 13.37 7.04 -7.43
N PHE A 146 13.21 5.76 -7.20
CA PHE A 146 13.03 5.22 -5.85
C PHE A 146 14.23 5.42 -4.91
N PRO A 147 15.51 5.22 -5.31
CA PRO A 147 16.62 5.39 -4.41
C PRO A 147 16.72 6.78 -3.80
N ALA A 148 16.49 7.84 -4.58
CA ALA A 148 16.54 9.21 -4.08
C ALA A 148 15.46 9.45 -3.01
N TYR A 149 14.25 8.98 -3.25
CA TYR A 149 13.16 9.04 -2.29
C TYR A 149 13.50 8.25 -1.01
N LEU A 150 13.89 6.98 -1.12
CA LEU A 150 14.21 6.16 0.04
C LEU A 150 15.30 6.79 0.90
N ASN A 151 16.38 7.25 0.27
CA ASN A 151 17.51 7.86 0.97
C ASN A 151 17.10 9.16 1.70
N SER A 152 16.13 9.90 1.17
CA SER A 152 15.61 11.11 1.82
C SER A 152 14.89 10.85 3.13
N LEU A 153 14.39 9.61 3.35
CA LEU A 153 13.72 9.23 4.60
C LEU A 153 14.68 9.09 5.79
N GLY A 154 15.98 8.97 5.55
CA GLY A 154 16.99 8.84 6.60
C GLY A 154 16.80 7.60 7.47
N LEU A 155 16.31 6.49 6.89
CA LEU A 155 16.06 5.24 7.60
C LEU A 155 17.35 4.67 8.20
N LYS A 156 17.22 4.02 9.35
CA LYS A 156 18.34 3.38 10.06
C LYS A 156 17.94 1.98 10.51
N ASP A 157 18.93 1.11 10.64
CA ASP A 157 18.78 -0.17 11.31
C ASP A 157 18.70 -0.02 12.83
N ALA A 158 18.50 -1.13 13.54
CA ALA A 158 18.44 -1.14 15.01
C ALA A 158 19.75 -0.70 15.71
N ALA A 159 20.88 -0.74 15.00
CA ALA A 159 22.18 -0.29 15.50
C ALA A 159 22.47 1.19 15.15
N GLY A 160 21.55 1.85 14.41
CA GLY A 160 21.68 3.24 14.01
C GLY A 160 22.43 3.47 12.68
N HIS A 161 22.77 2.42 11.95
CA HIS A 161 23.44 2.54 10.66
C HIS A 161 22.42 2.94 9.57
N PRO A 162 22.80 3.82 8.62
CA PRO A 162 21.91 4.23 7.54
C PRO A 162 21.50 3.06 6.64
N LEU A 163 20.22 3.02 6.30
CA LEU A 163 19.67 2.13 5.28
C LEU A 163 19.52 2.94 3.99
N THR A 164 20.33 2.62 2.99
CA THR A 164 20.41 3.39 1.73
C THR A 164 20.37 2.47 0.51
N LEU A 165 20.06 3.06 -0.63
CA LEU A 165 20.16 2.45 -1.96
C LEU A 165 21.09 3.29 -2.84
N ASP A 166 21.88 2.62 -3.69
CA ASP A 166 22.60 3.22 -4.80
C ASP A 166 21.67 3.48 -6.01
N GLU A 167 22.19 4.09 -7.06
CA GLU A 167 21.47 4.39 -8.30
C GLU A 167 20.89 3.15 -9.00
N ASN A 168 21.46 1.97 -8.76
CA ASN A 168 21.00 0.69 -9.31
C ASN A 168 19.92 0.03 -8.43
N GLY A 169 19.62 0.60 -7.26
CA GLY A 169 18.68 0.07 -6.30
C GLY A 169 19.24 -1.02 -5.39
N ASN A 170 20.58 -1.10 -5.26
CA ASN A 170 21.27 -1.98 -4.33
C ASN A 170 21.73 -1.19 -3.09
N GLY A 171 22.05 -1.88 -2.01
CA GLY A 171 22.59 -1.24 -0.82
C GLY A 171 22.08 -1.83 0.48
N SER A 172 22.38 -1.15 1.59
CA SER A 172 22.04 -1.64 2.93
C SER A 172 20.54 -1.83 3.16
N PHE A 173 19.69 -1.05 2.49
CA PHE A 173 18.24 -1.24 2.56
C PHE A 173 17.80 -2.56 1.93
N LEU A 174 18.30 -2.90 0.74
CA LEU A 174 18.00 -4.19 0.10
C LEU A 174 18.47 -5.35 0.97
N GLU A 175 19.68 -5.25 1.55
CA GLU A 175 20.20 -6.30 2.43
C GLU A 175 19.37 -6.45 3.71
N ALA A 176 18.86 -5.35 4.27
CA ALA A 176 17.93 -5.39 5.40
C ALA A 176 16.61 -6.08 5.03
N VAL A 177 16.06 -5.82 3.84
CA VAL A 177 14.86 -6.50 3.32
C VAL A 177 15.12 -8.00 3.19
N LYS A 178 16.22 -8.40 2.55
CA LYS A 178 16.61 -9.82 2.41
C LYS A 178 16.78 -10.50 3.77
N ALA A 179 17.41 -9.83 4.72
CA ALA A 179 17.61 -10.35 6.09
C ALA A 179 16.26 -10.56 6.80
N ALA A 180 15.33 -9.62 6.68
CA ALA A 180 13.99 -9.76 7.24
C ALA A 180 13.21 -10.93 6.62
N MET A 181 13.36 -11.14 5.31
CA MET A 181 12.76 -12.29 4.61
C MET A 181 13.34 -13.61 5.07
N LEU A 182 14.67 -13.71 5.20
CA LEU A 182 15.34 -14.91 5.73
C LEU A 182 14.89 -15.23 7.17
N GLN A 183 14.78 -14.20 8.00
CA GLN A 183 14.31 -14.35 9.39
C GLN A 183 12.85 -14.82 9.42
N SER A 184 12.00 -14.28 8.55
CA SER A 184 10.61 -14.69 8.45
C SER A 184 10.48 -16.13 7.96
N ALA A 185 11.24 -16.53 6.95
CA ALA A 185 11.26 -17.91 6.44
C ALA A 185 11.77 -18.89 7.49
N GLN A 186 12.80 -18.52 8.29
CA GLN A 186 13.28 -19.35 9.39
C GLN A 186 12.21 -19.53 10.47
N ARG A 187 11.50 -18.45 10.84
CA ARG A 187 10.40 -18.52 11.83
C ARG A 187 9.29 -19.47 11.37
N GLU A 188 8.93 -19.43 10.09
CA GLU A 188 7.96 -20.35 9.52
C GLU A 188 8.45 -21.81 9.57
N LEU A 189 9.71 -22.04 9.23
CA LEU A 189 10.33 -23.36 9.28
C LEU A 189 10.35 -23.91 10.72
N ASP A 190 10.74 -23.09 11.69
CA ASP A 190 10.78 -23.47 13.13
C ASP A 190 9.38 -23.78 13.66
N THR A 191 8.37 -23.01 13.24
CA THR A 191 6.98 -23.16 13.71
C THR A 191 6.31 -24.42 13.13
N HIS A 192 6.58 -24.72 11.89
CA HIS A 192 5.87 -25.77 11.16
C HIS A 192 6.67 -27.06 10.96
N HIS A 193 7.96 -27.06 11.31
CA HIS A 193 8.87 -28.21 11.26
C HIS A 193 8.98 -28.94 9.90
N THR A 194 8.45 -28.35 8.83
CA THR A 194 8.51 -28.94 7.48
C THR A 194 8.69 -27.87 6.41
N ALA A 195 9.59 -28.09 5.46
CA ALA A 195 9.78 -27.23 4.30
C ALA A 195 8.49 -27.05 3.44
N GLN A 196 7.55 -27.98 3.54
CA GLN A 196 6.26 -27.94 2.84
C GLN A 196 5.35 -26.80 3.29
N LYS A 197 5.49 -26.32 4.53
CA LYS A 197 4.64 -25.25 5.05
C LYS A 197 5.21 -23.83 4.87
N LEU A 198 6.39 -23.69 4.31
CA LEU A 198 6.87 -22.41 3.74
C LEU A 198 6.02 -21.95 2.55
N SER A 199 4.97 -22.69 2.23
CA SER A 199 4.03 -22.39 1.15
C SER A 199 3.29 -21.05 1.26
N MET A 200 3.30 -20.39 2.42
CA MET A 200 2.78 -19.02 2.52
C MET A 200 3.66 -17.98 1.82
N LEU A 201 4.94 -18.31 1.60
CA LEU A 201 5.84 -17.58 0.69
C LEU A 201 5.77 -18.11 -0.74
N ALA A 202 4.98 -19.19 -0.96
CA ALA A 202 4.82 -19.79 -2.26
C ALA A 202 3.87 -18.99 -3.13
N VAL A 203 4.23 -18.85 -4.38
CA VAL A 203 3.31 -18.43 -5.42
C VAL A 203 2.18 -19.46 -5.51
N LYS A 204 0.94 -18.98 -5.44
CA LYS A 204 -0.26 -19.81 -5.54
C LYS A 204 -0.19 -20.76 -6.73
N GLY A 205 -0.20 -22.07 -6.46
CA GLY A 205 -0.16 -23.12 -7.49
C GLY A 205 1.18 -23.84 -7.66
N SER A 206 2.22 -23.52 -6.88
CA SER A 206 3.42 -24.34 -6.87
C SER A 206 3.28 -25.48 -5.84
N GLU A 207 3.22 -26.72 -6.31
CA GLU A 207 3.30 -27.93 -5.47
C GLU A 207 4.73 -28.24 -5.00
N VAL A 208 5.61 -27.24 -4.97
CA VAL A 208 7.03 -27.44 -4.76
C VAL A 208 7.32 -27.59 -3.27
N GLU A 209 7.87 -28.70 -2.89
CA GLU A 209 8.33 -29.02 -1.54
C GLU A 209 9.42 -28.06 -1.01
N GLN A 210 10.06 -27.31 -1.90
CA GLN A 210 11.03 -26.27 -1.59
C GLN A 210 10.74 -25.04 -2.45
N GLN A 211 10.83 -23.85 -1.81
CA GLN A 211 10.82 -22.62 -2.58
C GLN A 211 12.14 -22.51 -3.36
N PRO A 212 12.11 -22.42 -4.70
CA PRO A 212 13.33 -22.49 -5.51
C PRO A 212 14.32 -21.35 -5.24
N TYR A 213 13.85 -20.28 -4.60
CA TYR A 213 14.64 -19.10 -4.24
C TYR A 213 15.18 -19.14 -2.81
N LEU A 214 14.86 -20.17 -2.00
CA LEU A 214 15.39 -20.34 -0.65
C LEU A 214 16.35 -21.54 -0.60
N THR A 215 17.49 -21.36 0.05
CA THR A 215 18.39 -22.48 0.38
C THR A 215 18.18 -22.86 1.82
N ILE A 216 17.82 -24.11 2.06
CA ILE A 216 17.66 -24.69 3.40
C ILE A 216 18.71 -25.76 3.60
N LYS A 217 19.51 -25.65 4.66
CA LYS A 217 20.53 -26.65 5.05
C LYS A 217 20.40 -26.91 6.54
N ASP A 218 20.38 -28.17 6.92
CA ASP A 218 20.34 -28.62 8.32
C ASP A 218 19.26 -27.91 9.17
N GLY A 219 18.07 -27.75 8.61
CA GLY A 219 16.94 -27.07 9.26
C GLY A 219 17.08 -25.56 9.36
N ARG A 220 18.03 -24.97 8.64
CA ARG A 220 18.23 -23.51 8.60
C ARG A 220 18.06 -22.94 7.22
N VAL A 221 17.36 -21.80 7.11
CA VAL A 221 17.29 -20.99 5.90
C VAL A 221 18.58 -20.19 5.81
N THR A 222 19.43 -20.50 4.83
CA THR A 222 20.80 -19.96 4.74
C THR A 222 21.00 -18.93 3.62
N ALA A 223 20.15 -18.93 2.61
CA ALA A 223 20.24 -17.96 1.50
C ALA A 223 18.89 -17.72 0.85
N LEU A 224 18.76 -16.52 0.27
CA LEU A 224 17.66 -16.08 -0.58
C LEU A 224 18.24 -15.64 -1.93
N ASP A 225 17.79 -16.30 -3.00
CA ASP A 225 17.96 -15.80 -4.35
C ASP A 225 16.91 -14.71 -4.61
N TRP A 226 17.34 -13.47 -4.62
CA TRP A 226 16.46 -12.31 -4.79
C TRP A 226 15.77 -12.28 -6.15
N ASP A 227 16.50 -12.56 -7.21
CA ASP A 227 15.95 -12.56 -8.56
C ASP A 227 15.03 -13.75 -8.79
N GLY A 228 15.39 -14.91 -8.26
CA GLY A 228 14.54 -16.10 -8.23
C GLY A 228 13.22 -15.84 -7.47
N PHE A 229 13.29 -15.15 -6.33
CA PHE A 229 12.09 -14.73 -5.58
C PHE A 229 11.19 -13.81 -6.40
N ARG A 230 11.74 -12.75 -6.99
CA ARG A 230 10.99 -11.80 -7.83
C ARG A 230 10.32 -12.49 -9.02
N ALA A 231 11.05 -13.39 -9.69
CA ALA A 231 10.54 -14.18 -10.81
C ALA A 231 9.43 -15.15 -10.37
N ALA A 232 9.53 -15.72 -9.16
CA ALA A 232 8.54 -16.64 -8.63
C ALA A 232 7.23 -15.94 -8.24
N ILE A 233 7.29 -14.80 -7.52
CA ILE A 233 6.09 -14.08 -7.11
C ILE A 233 5.41 -13.35 -8.25
N LYS A 234 6.14 -13.02 -9.31
CA LYS A 234 5.70 -12.26 -10.49
C LYS A 234 5.13 -10.89 -10.15
N ARG A 235 5.07 -10.01 -11.12
CA ARG A 235 4.35 -8.74 -10.94
C ARG A 235 2.84 -8.93 -11.11
N MET A 236 2.07 -8.20 -10.34
CA MET A 236 0.60 -8.23 -10.40
C MET A 236 0.01 -7.14 -11.28
N LYS A 237 0.73 -6.07 -11.52
CA LYS A 237 0.28 -4.90 -12.29
C LYS A 237 1.35 -4.50 -13.32
N THR A 238 0.94 -3.92 -14.44
CA THR A 238 1.84 -3.29 -15.40
C THR A 238 2.32 -1.92 -14.90
N ALA A 239 3.39 -1.38 -15.48
CA ALA A 239 3.90 -0.06 -15.13
C ALA A 239 3.13 1.07 -15.87
N PRO A 240 2.75 2.16 -15.17
CA PRO A 240 2.75 2.32 -13.72
C PRO A 240 1.69 1.46 -13.04
N ALA A 241 1.96 1.05 -11.79
CA ALA A 241 1.12 0.09 -11.08
C ALA A 241 -0.11 0.71 -10.41
N PHE A 242 -0.03 1.97 -10.02
CA PHE A 242 -1.05 2.67 -9.23
C PHE A 242 -1.58 3.93 -9.92
N ASP A 243 -0.72 4.87 -10.32
CA ASP A 243 -1.14 6.05 -11.04
C ASP A 243 -1.09 5.80 -12.56
N ALA A 244 -2.16 5.21 -13.09
CA ALA A 244 -2.23 4.84 -14.51
C ALA A 244 -2.20 6.08 -15.41
N LEU A 245 -1.43 6.02 -16.53
CA LEU A 245 -1.31 7.14 -17.46
C LEU A 245 -2.63 7.49 -18.17
N ASP A 246 -3.55 6.53 -18.28
CA ASP A 246 -4.89 6.70 -18.78
C ASP A 246 -5.93 6.97 -17.67
N MET A 247 -5.46 7.15 -16.43
CA MET A 247 -6.25 7.34 -15.21
C MET A 247 -7.30 6.26 -14.94
N MET A 248 -7.13 5.05 -15.47
CA MET A 248 -8.10 3.96 -15.31
C MET A 248 -7.84 3.08 -14.09
N SER A 249 -6.95 3.48 -13.18
CA SER A 249 -6.76 2.78 -11.91
C SER A 249 -7.82 3.19 -10.88
N PRO A 250 -8.13 2.32 -9.90
CA PRO A 250 -8.96 2.69 -8.76
C PRO A 250 -8.35 3.84 -7.93
N GLU A 251 -7.03 3.90 -7.87
CA GLU A 251 -6.29 4.92 -7.15
C GLU A 251 -6.46 6.31 -7.82
N ASN A 252 -6.52 6.38 -9.15
CA ASN A 252 -6.87 7.63 -9.83
C ASN A 252 -8.31 8.08 -9.52
N GLU A 253 -9.23 7.14 -9.38
CA GLU A 253 -10.60 7.43 -8.98
C GLU A 253 -10.67 7.93 -7.53
N GLU A 254 -9.86 7.39 -6.63
CA GLU A 254 -9.74 7.83 -5.24
C GLU A 254 -9.43 9.33 -5.13
N PHE A 255 -8.50 9.83 -5.95
CA PHE A 255 -8.09 11.23 -5.96
C PHE A 255 -8.98 12.16 -6.79
N GLY A 256 -10.08 11.67 -7.34
CA GLY A 256 -11.09 12.49 -8.00
C GLY A 256 -11.76 13.48 -7.05
N THR A 257 -12.72 14.24 -7.59
CA THR A 257 -13.60 15.15 -6.83
C THR A 257 -15.06 14.85 -7.17
N GLU A 258 -16.01 15.59 -6.60
CA GLU A 258 -17.42 15.50 -6.98
C GLU A 258 -17.67 15.76 -8.48
N SER A 259 -16.84 16.60 -9.11
CA SER A 259 -16.99 17.01 -10.52
C SER A 259 -15.95 16.43 -11.46
N ILE A 260 -14.84 15.92 -10.94
CA ILE A 260 -13.74 15.31 -11.68
C ILE A 260 -13.60 13.86 -11.21
N GLU A 261 -13.99 12.93 -12.06
CA GLU A 261 -14.06 11.53 -11.67
C GLU A 261 -12.70 10.96 -11.27
N ARG A 262 -11.64 11.31 -12.00
CA ARG A 262 -10.28 10.76 -11.83
C ARG A 262 -9.22 11.84 -11.94
N ARG A 263 -8.15 11.72 -11.15
CA ARG A 263 -6.97 12.58 -11.22
C ARG A 263 -5.69 11.79 -11.00
N HIS A 264 -4.61 12.31 -11.54
CA HIS A 264 -3.27 11.86 -11.17
C HIS A 264 -2.92 12.28 -9.74
N PHE A 265 -2.04 11.54 -9.12
CA PHE A 265 -1.50 11.85 -7.79
C PHE A 265 0.03 11.79 -7.75
N THR A 266 0.67 11.54 -8.88
CA THR A 266 2.12 11.61 -9.07
C THR A 266 2.49 12.58 -10.19
N ALA A 267 3.57 13.33 -9.99
CA ALA A 267 4.07 14.22 -11.04
C ALA A 267 4.56 13.44 -12.27
N TYR A 268 5.06 12.23 -12.08
CA TYR A 268 5.50 11.37 -13.18
C TYR A 268 4.33 11.02 -14.11
N SER A 269 3.26 10.47 -13.58
CA SER A 269 2.12 10.06 -14.40
C SER A 269 1.40 11.25 -15.03
N GLN A 270 1.28 12.36 -14.30
CA GLN A 270 0.71 13.59 -14.86
C GLN A 270 1.55 14.14 -16.02
N ALA A 271 2.88 14.07 -15.95
CA ALA A 271 3.76 14.50 -17.06
C ALA A 271 3.69 13.56 -18.28
N HIS A 272 3.25 12.33 -18.11
CA HIS A 272 3.10 11.31 -19.18
C HIS A 272 1.63 10.97 -19.47
N ASP A 273 0.72 11.81 -19.02
CA ASP A 273 -0.72 11.60 -19.15
C ASP A 273 -1.17 11.40 -20.60
N THR A 274 -2.07 10.46 -20.81
CA THR A 274 -2.65 10.12 -22.11
C THR A 274 -4.14 10.45 -22.21
N ALA A 275 -4.75 10.97 -21.14
CA ALA A 275 -6.19 11.18 -21.04
C ALA A 275 -6.61 12.65 -20.77
N GLY A 276 -5.65 13.56 -20.59
CA GLY A 276 -5.92 14.98 -20.31
C GLY A 276 -6.25 15.27 -18.86
N GLY A 277 -5.71 14.47 -17.94
CA GLY A 277 -5.99 14.57 -16.51
C GLY A 277 -5.22 15.67 -15.78
N SER A 278 -5.79 16.12 -14.67
CA SER A 278 -5.12 17.03 -13.73
C SER A 278 -4.44 16.26 -12.60
N LEU A 279 -3.47 16.89 -11.94
CA LEU A 279 -2.88 16.41 -10.70
C LEU A 279 -3.76 16.79 -9.51
N ALA A 280 -3.89 15.90 -8.55
CA ALA A 280 -4.51 16.19 -7.26
C ALA A 280 -3.67 17.21 -6.46
N GLU A 281 -4.32 17.96 -5.59
CA GLU A 281 -3.65 18.96 -4.77
C GLU A 281 -2.64 18.29 -3.83
N PRO A 282 -1.42 18.86 -3.67
CA PRO A 282 -0.39 18.28 -2.79
C PRO A 282 -0.86 18.07 -1.35
N GLU A 283 -1.73 18.95 -0.85
CA GLU A 283 -2.28 18.82 0.48
C GLU A 283 -3.20 17.60 0.61
N LEU A 284 -4.00 17.30 -0.40
CA LEU A 284 -4.85 16.12 -0.41
C LEU A 284 -4.01 14.84 -0.43
N ILE A 285 -2.98 14.79 -1.29
CA ILE A 285 -2.05 13.66 -1.38
C ILE A 285 -1.39 13.44 -0.01
N ALA A 286 -0.91 14.51 0.63
CA ALA A 286 -0.30 14.45 1.96
C ALA A 286 -1.28 13.98 3.05
N LYS A 287 -2.55 14.37 3.00
CA LYS A 287 -3.59 13.86 3.91
C LYS A 287 -3.80 12.36 3.78
N MET A 288 -3.55 11.77 2.63
CA MET A 288 -3.70 10.34 2.37
C MET A 288 -2.45 9.51 2.70
N ASN A 289 -1.35 10.15 3.10
CA ASN A 289 -0.09 9.48 3.40
C ASN A 289 0.16 9.42 4.92
N PRO A 290 0.14 8.23 5.55
CA PRO A 290 0.39 8.12 7.01
C PRO A 290 1.77 8.64 7.42
N LEU A 291 2.77 8.64 6.53
CA LEU A 291 4.11 9.19 6.83
C LEU A 291 4.09 10.71 7.06
N THR A 292 3.05 11.41 6.61
CA THR A 292 2.85 12.84 6.89
C THR A 292 2.65 13.11 8.39
N PHE A 293 2.14 12.13 9.11
CA PHE A 293 1.75 12.26 10.53
C PHE A 293 2.76 11.62 11.48
N ILE A 294 3.46 10.58 11.07
CA ILE A 294 4.41 9.85 11.93
C ILE A 294 5.58 10.74 12.35
N GLY A 295 5.82 10.81 13.66
CA GLY A 295 6.93 11.59 14.23
C GLY A 295 6.72 13.11 14.22
N LYS A 296 5.52 13.60 13.95
CA LYS A 296 5.16 15.01 14.08
C LYS A 296 4.63 15.28 15.48
N ALA A 297 5.04 16.41 16.08
CA ALA A 297 4.65 16.77 17.44
C ALA A 297 3.15 17.10 17.61
N ASP A 298 2.45 17.30 16.49
CA ASP A 298 1.04 17.71 16.45
C ASP A 298 0.10 16.55 16.06
N THR A 299 0.56 15.30 16.15
CA THR A 299 -0.22 14.08 15.90
C THR A 299 -0.50 13.33 17.18
#